data_a0eb02c8cee1d132dbf040aa0886e895
#
_entry.id   a0eb02c8cee1d132dbf040aa0886e895
#
_cell.length_a   1.000
_cell.length_b   1.000
_cell.length_c   1.000
_cell.angle_alpha   90.00
_cell.angle_beta   90.00
_cell.angle_gamma   90.00
#
_symmetry.space_group_name_H-M   'P 1'
#
loop_
_entity.id
_entity.type
_entity.pdbx_description
1 polymer ?
#
loop_
_entity_poly.entity_id
_entity_poly.type
_entity_poly.pdbx_seq_one_letter_code
_entity_poly.pdbx_strand_id
1 'polypeptide(L)'
;GIYSPKEVENLPPAILKSYFTSNGKGYLANSNIRQMVSFSYFDLVSTKPPPFANLDCVFCCNILIYLQKQLQERVLGRLYESLATPGYLVLGDAETPPIDFREKLRCLDSKTRI
;
A
#
# COMPACT_ATOMS: atom_id res chain seq x y z
N GLY A 1 11.03 12.71 -0.16
CA GLY A 1 11.23 12.59 1.28
C GLY A 1 11.26 13.94 2.01
N ILE A 2 10.63 14.99 1.45
CA ILE A 2 10.44 16.30 2.10
C ILE A 2 8.98 16.39 2.52
N TYR A 3 8.74 16.78 3.76
CA TYR A 3 7.43 16.86 4.38
C TYR A 3 7.22 18.22 5.03
N SER A 4 6.03 18.78 4.91
CA SER A 4 5.63 19.98 5.64
C SER A 4 5.44 19.68 7.13
N PRO A 5 5.45 20.68 8.03
CA PRO A 5 5.18 20.48 9.44
C PRO A 5 3.82 19.78 9.70
N LYS A 6 2.81 20.08 8.91
CA LYS A 6 1.47 19.48 9.02
C LYS A 6 1.45 17.99 8.71
N GLU A 7 2.26 17.54 7.74
CA GLU A 7 2.32 16.11 7.37
C GLU A 7 2.98 15.22 8.43
N VAL A 8 3.76 15.82 9.32
CA VAL A 8 4.47 15.11 10.39
C VAL A 8 3.93 15.40 11.79
N GLU A 9 2.89 16.24 11.91
CA GLU A 9 2.35 16.69 13.21
C GLU A 9 1.86 15.55 14.13
N ASN A 10 1.36 14.47 13.50
CA ASN A 10 0.85 13.30 14.22
C ASN A 10 1.92 12.23 14.49
N LEU A 11 3.17 12.45 14.09
CA LEU A 11 4.24 11.50 14.38
C LEU A 11 4.69 11.63 15.85
N PRO A 12 4.92 10.52 16.54
CA PRO A 12 5.55 10.54 17.85
C PRO A 12 6.88 11.33 17.81
N PRO A 13 7.17 12.19 18.80
CA PRO A 13 8.40 13.01 18.82
C PRO A 13 9.67 12.20 18.69
N ALA A 14 9.70 10.99 19.24
CA ALA A 14 10.84 10.08 19.13
C ALA A 14 11.09 9.64 17.68
N ILE A 15 10.02 9.33 16.93
CA ILE A 15 10.10 8.97 15.51
C ILE A 15 10.58 10.16 14.69
N LEU A 16 9.98 11.33 14.93
CA LEU A 16 10.37 12.54 14.21
C LEU A 16 11.85 12.86 14.41
N LYS A 17 12.33 12.82 15.64
CA LYS A 17 13.72 13.08 15.98
C LYS A 17 14.69 12.04 15.41
N SER A 18 14.29 10.77 15.37
CA SER A 18 15.17 9.67 14.94
C SER A 18 15.29 9.57 13.42
N TYR A 19 14.22 9.90 12.70
CA TYR A 19 14.13 9.60 11.27
C TYR A 19 14.01 10.82 10.37
N PHE A 20 13.90 12.03 10.94
CA PHE A 20 13.75 13.26 10.17
C PHE A 20 14.74 14.34 10.65
N THR A 21 15.14 15.17 9.71
CA THR A 21 15.97 16.36 9.95
C THR A 21 15.18 17.60 9.54
N SER A 22 15.04 18.58 10.44
CA SER A 22 14.42 19.86 10.12
C SER A 22 15.35 20.70 9.25
N ASN A 23 14.81 21.33 8.22
CA ASN A 23 15.54 22.28 7.36
C ASN A 23 15.04 23.73 7.49
N GLY A 24 14.26 24.02 8.54
CA GLY A 24 13.67 25.35 8.81
C GLY A 24 12.39 25.64 8.04
N LYS A 25 12.09 24.93 6.95
CA LYS A 25 10.87 25.04 6.15
C LYS A 25 10.02 23.77 6.22
N GLY A 26 10.58 22.68 6.72
CA GLY A 26 9.93 21.37 6.82
C GLY A 26 10.88 20.33 7.35
N TYR A 27 10.58 19.09 7.04
CA TYR A 27 11.30 17.91 7.51
C TYR A 27 11.76 17.06 6.33
N LEU A 28 13.02 16.64 6.37
CA LEU A 28 13.60 15.72 5.40
C LEU A 28 13.74 14.36 6.07
N ALA A 29 13.18 13.31 5.49
CA ALA A 29 13.43 11.94 5.92
C ALA A 29 14.91 11.58 5.74
N ASN A 30 15.51 10.93 6.72
CA ASN A 30 16.91 10.53 6.68
C ASN A 30 17.21 9.56 5.54
N SER A 31 18.45 9.53 5.08
CA SER A 31 18.89 8.69 3.95
C SER A 31 18.54 7.21 4.15
N ASN A 32 18.68 6.69 5.36
CA ASN A 32 18.36 5.30 5.67
C ASN A 32 16.90 4.96 5.37
N ILE A 33 15.95 5.85 5.74
CA ILE A 33 14.53 5.66 5.42
C ILE A 33 14.29 5.79 3.92
N ARG A 34 14.90 6.79 3.26
CA ARG A 34 14.71 6.99 1.83
C ARG A 34 15.22 5.84 0.97
N GLN A 35 16.30 5.19 1.38
CA GLN A 35 16.86 4.02 0.69
C GLN A 35 15.98 2.76 0.81
N MET A 36 15.10 2.69 1.80
CA MET A 36 14.14 1.58 1.97
C MET A 36 12.93 1.70 1.04
N VAL A 37 12.74 2.83 0.36
CA VAL A 37 11.55 3.13 -0.44
C VAL A 37 11.95 3.31 -1.90
N SER A 38 11.25 2.60 -2.77
CA SER A 38 11.35 2.74 -4.23
C SER A 38 10.01 3.20 -4.79
N PHE A 39 10.05 4.14 -5.73
CA PHE A 39 8.87 4.61 -6.46
C PHE A 39 8.99 4.19 -7.91
N SER A 40 7.93 3.62 -8.46
CA SER A 40 7.85 3.27 -9.87
C SER A 40 6.45 3.55 -10.42
N TYR A 41 6.39 3.88 -11.70
CA TYR A 41 5.13 3.96 -12.41
C TYR A 41 4.64 2.55 -12.73
N PHE A 42 3.38 2.28 -12.43
CA PHE A 42 2.73 1.04 -12.76
C PHE A 42 1.25 1.28 -13.13
N ASP A 43 0.87 0.88 -14.31
CA ASP A 43 -0.54 0.90 -14.73
C ASP A 43 -1.26 -0.33 -14.18
N LEU A 44 -2.09 -0.10 -13.18
CA LEU A 44 -2.79 -1.15 -12.44
C LEU A 44 -3.76 -1.96 -13.33
N VAL A 45 -4.32 -1.34 -14.38
CA VAL A 45 -5.26 -2.00 -15.32
C VAL A 45 -4.57 -2.58 -16.56
N SER A 46 -3.28 -2.35 -16.73
CA SER A 46 -2.48 -2.91 -17.83
C SER A 46 -2.57 -4.44 -17.87
N THR A 47 -2.35 -5.03 -19.02
CA THR A 47 -2.22 -6.49 -19.18
C THR A 47 -0.81 -7.01 -18.88
N LYS A 48 0.18 -6.11 -18.76
CA LYS A 48 1.57 -6.49 -18.43
C LYS A 48 1.66 -6.99 -16.98
N PRO A 49 2.49 -7.98 -16.69
CA PRO A 49 2.69 -8.43 -15.32
C PRO A 49 3.23 -7.28 -14.44
N PRO A 50 2.90 -7.25 -13.15
CA PRO A 50 3.46 -6.27 -12.23
C PRO A 50 4.99 -6.44 -12.15
N PRO A 51 5.75 -5.36 -11.99
CA PRO A 51 7.20 -5.41 -11.89
C PRO A 51 7.71 -5.87 -10.51
N PHE A 52 6.84 -6.45 -9.71
CA PHE A 52 7.10 -6.90 -8.35
C PHE A 52 6.43 -8.24 -8.08
N ALA A 53 7.04 -9.06 -7.23
CA ALA A 53 6.54 -10.35 -6.78
C ALA A 53 7.05 -10.65 -5.36
N ASN A 54 6.50 -11.68 -4.74
CA ASN A 54 6.85 -12.12 -3.38
C ASN A 54 6.73 -11.00 -2.34
N LEU A 55 5.67 -10.21 -2.44
CA LEU A 55 5.39 -9.12 -1.49
C LEU A 55 4.78 -9.69 -0.21
N ASP A 56 5.34 -9.33 0.93
CA ASP A 56 4.80 -9.71 2.24
C ASP A 56 3.46 -9.02 2.52
N CYS A 57 3.29 -7.79 2.02
CA CYS A 57 2.07 -7.02 2.21
C CYS A 57 1.82 -6.07 1.03
N VAL A 58 0.56 -5.99 0.61
CA VAL A 58 0.09 -5.05 -0.41
C VAL A 58 -1.03 -4.19 0.18
N PHE A 59 -0.89 -2.87 0.08
CA PHE A 59 -1.96 -1.91 0.39
C PHE A 59 -2.63 -1.46 -0.90
N CYS A 60 -3.91 -1.81 -1.06
CA CYS A 60 -4.75 -1.37 -2.17
C CYS A 60 -6.01 -0.74 -1.60
N CYS A 61 -5.88 0.50 -1.10
CA CYS A 61 -6.94 1.19 -0.38
C CYS A 61 -7.56 2.30 -1.23
N ASN A 62 -8.90 2.33 -1.30
CA ASN A 62 -9.69 3.35 -1.99
C ASN A 62 -9.39 3.46 -3.50
N ILE A 63 -9.05 2.35 -4.13
CA ILE A 63 -8.75 2.26 -5.57
C ILE A 63 -9.84 1.47 -6.29
N LEU A 64 -10.24 0.32 -5.74
CA LEU A 64 -11.18 -0.59 -6.38
C LEU A 64 -12.56 0.04 -6.57
N ILE A 65 -12.97 0.94 -5.67
CA ILE A 65 -14.25 1.66 -5.75
C ILE A 65 -14.43 2.47 -7.04
N TYR A 66 -13.35 2.83 -7.73
CA TYR A 66 -13.39 3.57 -9.00
C TYR A 66 -13.39 2.65 -10.23
N LEU A 67 -13.24 1.35 -10.04
CA LEU A 67 -13.13 0.38 -11.12
C LEU A 67 -14.44 -0.38 -11.33
N GLN A 68 -14.72 -0.69 -12.59
CA GLN A 68 -15.81 -1.63 -12.91
C GLN A 68 -15.47 -3.03 -12.40
N LYS A 69 -16.48 -3.84 -12.10
CA LYS A 69 -16.35 -5.17 -11.49
C LYS A 69 -15.30 -6.06 -12.17
N GLN A 70 -15.33 -6.15 -13.50
CA GLN A 70 -14.37 -6.96 -14.25
C GLN A 70 -12.92 -6.48 -14.08
N LEU A 71 -12.71 -5.15 -13.95
CA LEU A 71 -11.40 -4.58 -13.69
C LEU A 71 -10.96 -4.83 -12.25
N GLN A 72 -11.88 -4.76 -11.28
CA GLN A 72 -11.60 -5.11 -9.88
C GLN A 72 -11.07 -6.54 -9.78
N GLU A 73 -11.75 -7.51 -10.42
CA GLU A 73 -11.34 -8.91 -10.43
C GLU A 73 -9.93 -9.09 -11.03
N ARG A 74 -9.66 -8.43 -12.15
CA ARG A 74 -8.34 -8.46 -12.79
C ARG A 74 -7.24 -7.87 -11.90
N VAL A 75 -7.49 -6.70 -11.33
CA VAL A 75 -6.54 -6.01 -10.45
C VAL A 75 -6.25 -6.86 -9.23
N LEU A 76 -7.29 -7.36 -8.56
CA LEU A 76 -7.12 -8.22 -7.39
C LEU A 76 -6.39 -9.52 -7.72
N GLY A 77 -6.66 -10.12 -8.89
CA GLY A 77 -5.91 -11.30 -9.35
C GLY A 77 -4.42 -11.05 -9.42
N ARG A 78 -4.03 -9.92 -10.01
CA ARG A 78 -2.62 -9.54 -10.17
C ARG A 78 -1.95 -9.21 -8.83
N LEU A 79 -2.65 -8.53 -7.94
CA LEU A 79 -2.14 -8.25 -6.60
C LEU A 79 -1.98 -9.55 -5.80
N TYR A 80 -2.94 -10.45 -5.89
CA TYR A 80 -2.87 -11.77 -5.27
C TYR A 80 -1.66 -12.58 -5.77
N GLU A 81 -1.44 -12.63 -7.09
CA GLU A 81 -0.30 -13.31 -7.70
C GLU A 81 1.05 -12.68 -7.31
N SER A 82 1.05 -11.41 -6.90
CA SER A 82 2.24 -10.70 -6.45
C SER A 82 2.59 -10.95 -4.98
N LEU A 83 1.67 -11.51 -4.20
CA LEU A 83 1.88 -11.79 -2.78
C LEU A 83 2.80 -13.00 -2.58
N ALA A 84 3.58 -12.94 -1.52
CA ALA A 84 4.27 -14.09 -0.95
C ALA A 84 3.26 -15.06 -0.30
N THR A 85 3.71 -16.24 0.08
CA THR A 85 2.93 -17.20 0.87
C THR A 85 3.69 -17.52 2.15
N PRO A 86 3.23 -17.05 3.32
CA PRO A 86 2.07 -16.20 3.56
C PRO A 86 2.28 -14.74 3.14
N GLY A 87 1.21 -14.05 2.72
CA GLY A 87 1.22 -12.63 2.40
C GLY A 87 -0.10 -11.96 2.75
N TYR A 88 -0.11 -10.64 2.86
CA TYR A 88 -1.26 -9.85 3.33
C TYR A 88 -1.74 -8.86 2.29
N LEU A 89 -3.06 -8.78 2.10
CA LEU A 89 -3.71 -7.76 1.28
C LEU A 89 -4.58 -6.87 2.19
N VAL A 90 -4.28 -5.59 2.21
CA VAL A 90 -5.02 -4.57 2.95
C VAL A 90 -5.87 -3.78 1.97
N LEU A 91 -7.17 -3.73 2.21
CA LEU A 91 -8.15 -2.98 1.41
C LEU A 91 -8.69 -1.77 2.18
N GLY A 92 -9.26 -0.83 1.48
CA GLY A 92 -9.97 0.30 2.11
C GLY A 92 -11.31 -0.14 2.74
N ASP A 93 -11.82 0.64 3.69
CA ASP A 93 -13.03 0.32 4.47
C ASP A 93 -14.27 0.09 3.62
N ALA A 94 -14.38 0.77 2.48
CA ALA A 94 -15.50 0.63 1.54
C ALA A 94 -15.29 -0.48 0.50
N GLU A 95 -14.16 -1.19 0.54
CA GLU A 95 -13.79 -2.18 -0.46
C GLU A 95 -14.00 -3.59 0.07
N THR A 96 -14.55 -4.45 -0.79
CA THR A 96 -14.79 -5.86 -0.46
C THR A 96 -14.34 -6.71 -1.65
N PRO A 97 -13.52 -7.74 -1.42
CA PRO A 97 -13.12 -8.63 -2.51
C PRO A 97 -14.34 -9.28 -3.15
N PRO A 98 -14.36 -9.45 -4.49
CA PRO A 98 -15.33 -10.29 -5.17
C PRO A 98 -15.40 -11.71 -4.59
N ILE A 99 -16.53 -12.40 -4.79
CA ILE A 99 -16.80 -13.72 -4.18
C ILE A 99 -15.68 -14.72 -4.51
N ASP A 100 -15.21 -14.73 -5.75
CA ASP A 100 -14.17 -15.66 -6.22
C ASP A 100 -12.83 -15.52 -5.49
N PHE A 101 -12.58 -14.36 -4.86
CA PHE A 101 -11.39 -14.13 -4.06
C PHE A 101 -11.58 -14.44 -2.58
N ARG A 102 -12.82 -14.52 -2.10
CA ARG A 102 -13.10 -14.85 -0.69
C ARG A 102 -12.70 -16.29 -0.32
N GLU A 103 -12.65 -17.18 -1.28
CA GLU A 103 -12.16 -18.56 -1.08
C GLU A 103 -10.63 -18.62 -1.05
N LYS A 104 -9.95 -17.67 -1.72
CA LYS A 104 -8.49 -17.60 -1.79
C LYS A 104 -7.86 -16.78 -0.67
N LEU A 105 -8.63 -15.85 -0.10
CA LEU A 105 -8.17 -14.91 0.92
C LEU A 105 -8.94 -15.14 2.22
N ARG A 106 -8.21 -15.34 3.31
CA ARG A 106 -8.79 -15.41 4.64
C ARG A 106 -8.83 -14.02 5.26
N CYS A 107 -10.01 -13.52 5.57
CA CYS A 107 -10.15 -12.28 6.32
C CYS A 107 -9.60 -12.44 7.74
N LEU A 108 -8.61 -11.66 8.11
CA LEU A 108 -8.01 -11.64 9.45
C LEU A 108 -8.72 -10.64 10.35
N ASP A 109 -9.04 -9.46 9.82
CA ASP A 109 -9.77 -8.43 10.53
C ASP A 109 -10.77 -7.75 9.61
N SER A 110 -12.06 -7.93 9.89
CA SER A 110 -13.14 -7.33 9.12
C SER A 110 -13.27 -5.82 9.32
N LYS A 111 -12.73 -5.27 10.43
CA LYS A 111 -12.76 -3.83 10.71
C LYS A 111 -11.66 -3.10 9.95
N THR A 112 -10.46 -3.67 9.92
CA THR A 112 -9.30 -3.08 9.23
C THR A 112 -9.11 -3.59 7.81
N ARG A 113 -9.96 -4.51 7.33
CA ARG A 113 -9.95 -5.06 5.96
C ARG A 113 -8.62 -5.74 5.56
N ILE A 114 -8.03 -6.49 6.49
CA ILE A 114 -6.83 -7.30 6.25
C ILE A 114 -7.22 -8.76 6.00
#